data_2da8961b596b3dc94adf389f34ec013f
#
_entry.id   2da8961b596b3dc94adf389f34ec013f
#
_cell.length_a   1.000
_cell.length_b   1.000
_cell.length_c   1.000
_cell.angle_alpha   90.00
_cell.angle_beta   90.00
_cell.angle_gamma   90.00
#
_symmetry.space_group_name_H-M   'P 1'
#
loop_
_entity.id
_entity.type
_entity.pdbx_description
1 polymer ?
#
loop_
_entity_poly.entity_id
_entity_poly.type
_entity_poly.pdbx_seq_one_letter_code
_entity_poly.pdbx_strand_id
1 'polypeptide(L)'
;MIDSIRSSRALIDVRRLGTVDYRAAWQQQRDLADARVAGGPDTLLLLQHPAVYTAGRRTEPHERPLDGTPVVDTDRGGKITWHGPGQLVGYPIIGLAEPLDVVDYVRRLEEALIKVCADLGLDTVRVPGRSGVWVPGDAGRPDRKVA
;
A
#
# COMPACT_ATOMS: atom_id res chain seq x y z
N MET A 1 -1.12 9.70 25.28
CA MET A 1 -1.32 8.28 24.83
C MET A 1 -1.80 8.34 23.37
N ILE A 2 -1.11 7.72 22.47
CA ILE A 2 -1.57 7.66 21.07
C ILE A 2 -2.63 6.56 21.04
N ASP A 3 -3.87 6.95 20.79
CA ASP A 3 -4.95 5.97 20.65
C ASP A 3 -4.70 5.10 19.41
N SER A 4 -5.00 3.81 19.54
CA SER A 4 -4.88 2.89 18.41
C SER A 4 -5.87 3.27 17.31
N ILE A 5 -5.39 3.36 16.07
CA ILE A 5 -6.28 3.52 14.90
C ILE A 5 -7.10 2.23 14.63
N ARG A 6 -6.70 1.11 15.22
CA ARG A 6 -7.38 -0.17 15.07
C ARG A 6 -8.48 -0.33 16.10
N SER A 7 -9.58 -0.92 15.68
CA SER A 7 -10.71 -1.27 16.56
C SER A 7 -10.40 -2.45 17.50
N SER A 8 -9.30 -3.17 17.28
CA SER A 8 -8.86 -4.31 18.08
C SER A 8 -7.41 -4.14 18.54
N ARG A 9 -7.11 -4.62 19.76
CA ARG A 9 -5.75 -4.73 20.30
C ARG A 9 -5.15 -6.13 20.14
N ALA A 10 -5.90 -7.07 19.57
CA ALA A 10 -5.40 -8.39 19.25
C ALA A 10 -4.20 -8.33 18.29
N LEU A 11 -3.36 -9.35 18.31
CA LEU A 11 -2.25 -9.46 17.38
C LEU A 11 -2.77 -9.50 15.94
N ILE A 12 -2.01 -8.90 15.03
CA ILE A 12 -2.28 -8.98 13.59
C ILE A 12 -1.77 -10.33 13.10
N ASP A 13 -2.60 -11.03 12.32
CA ASP A 13 -2.17 -12.24 11.60
C ASP A 13 -1.32 -11.84 10.40
N VAL A 14 0.00 -12.01 10.50
CA VAL A 14 0.94 -11.65 9.44
C VAL A 14 1.22 -12.86 8.55
N ARG A 15 0.86 -12.76 7.27
CA ARG A 15 1.05 -13.82 6.28
C ARG A 15 2.05 -13.42 5.21
N ARG A 16 3.12 -14.20 5.06
CA ARG A 16 4.13 -14.05 4.02
C ARG A 16 3.83 -15.04 2.90
N LEU A 17 3.46 -14.53 1.72
CA LEU A 17 2.91 -15.36 0.64
C LEU A 17 3.86 -15.57 -0.55
N GLY A 18 5.06 -15.00 -0.51
CA GLY A 18 5.97 -15.06 -1.64
C GLY A 18 5.46 -14.25 -2.84
N THR A 19 5.53 -14.81 -4.05
CA THR A 19 5.05 -14.16 -5.28
C THR A 19 3.64 -14.65 -5.60
N VAL A 20 2.69 -13.73 -5.70
CA VAL A 20 1.26 -14.01 -5.93
C VAL A 20 0.76 -13.17 -7.11
N ASP A 21 0.01 -13.79 -8.01
CA ASP A 21 -0.70 -13.07 -9.07
C ASP A 21 -1.57 -11.95 -8.50
N TYR A 22 -1.62 -10.81 -9.19
CA TYR A 22 -2.31 -9.63 -8.68
C TYR A 22 -3.81 -9.87 -8.46
N ARG A 23 -4.49 -10.52 -9.41
CA ARG A 23 -5.94 -10.79 -9.30
C ARG A 23 -6.23 -11.81 -8.21
N ALA A 24 -5.38 -12.83 -8.07
CA ALA A 24 -5.49 -13.81 -6.99
C ALA A 24 -5.32 -13.13 -5.61
N ALA A 25 -4.33 -12.25 -5.46
CA ALA A 25 -4.15 -11.47 -4.24
C ALA A 25 -5.32 -10.52 -3.98
N TRP A 26 -5.89 -9.92 -5.02
CA TRP A 26 -7.08 -9.06 -4.87
C TRP A 26 -8.29 -9.84 -4.37
N GLN A 27 -8.53 -11.04 -4.89
CA GLN A 27 -9.60 -11.90 -4.38
C GLN A 27 -9.37 -12.29 -2.92
N GLN A 28 -8.14 -12.65 -2.57
CA GLN A 28 -7.76 -12.95 -1.18
C GLN A 28 -8.03 -11.79 -0.23
N GLN A 29 -7.74 -10.55 -0.65
CA GLN A 29 -8.04 -9.36 0.15
C GLN A 29 -9.53 -9.20 0.40
N ARG A 30 -10.38 -9.45 -0.61
CA ARG A 30 -11.84 -9.39 -0.46
C ARG A 30 -12.34 -10.43 0.52
N ASP A 31 -11.88 -11.67 0.39
CA ASP A 31 -12.28 -12.77 1.27
C ASP A 31 -11.88 -12.48 2.74
N LEU A 32 -10.68 -11.91 2.93
CA LEU A 32 -10.21 -11.51 4.26
C LEU A 32 -10.97 -10.30 4.81
N ALA A 33 -11.35 -9.35 3.97
CA ALA A 33 -12.17 -8.22 4.38
C ALA A 33 -13.56 -8.68 4.83
N ASP A 34 -14.20 -9.58 4.10
CA ASP A 34 -15.48 -10.17 4.46
C ASP A 34 -15.37 -10.96 5.77
N ALA A 35 -14.31 -11.76 5.93
CA ALA A 35 -14.05 -12.48 7.17
C ALA A 35 -13.80 -11.53 8.34
N ARG A 36 -13.11 -10.39 8.11
CA ARG A 36 -12.88 -9.38 9.15
C ARG A 36 -14.17 -8.71 9.58
N VAL A 37 -15.06 -8.38 8.65
CA VAL A 37 -16.39 -7.83 8.95
C VAL A 37 -17.22 -8.83 9.77
N ALA A 38 -17.08 -10.11 9.51
CA ALA A 38 -17.73 -11.18 10.28
C ALA A 38 -17.09 -11.46 11.65
N GLY A 39 -16.13 -10.65 12.09
CA GLY A 39 -15.48 -10.78 13.40
C GLY A 39 -14.13 -11.51 13.40
N GLY A 40 -13.59 -11.83 12.22
CA GLY A 40 -12.26 -12.42 12.06
C GLY A 40 -11.13 -11.48 12.49
N PRO A 41 -9.88 -11.97 12.50
CA PRO A 41 -8.72 -11.19 12.92
C PRO A 41 -8.34 -10.11 11.91
N ASP A 42 -7.64 -9.09 12.38
CA ASP A 42 -6.88 -8.19 11.51
C ASP A 42 -5.73 -8.99 10.85
N THR A 43 -5.52 -8.79 9.56
CA THR A 43 -4.53 -9.51 8.77
C THR A 43 -3.62 -8.55 8.02
N LEU A 44 -2.34 -8.88 7.92
CA LEU A 44 -1.38 -8.21 7.04
C LEU A 44 -0.82 -9.23 6.05
N LEU A 45 -1.10 -9.06 4.77
CA LEU A 45 -0.45 -9.83 3.72
C LEU A 45 0.85 -9.13 3.30
N LEU A 46 1.95 -9.88 3.26
CA LEU A 46 3.24 -9.44 2.73
C LEU A 46 3.60 -10.36 1.56
N LEU A 47 3.79 -9.78 0.39
CA LEU A 47 4.00 -10.53 -0.84
C LEU A 47 4.73 -9.71 -1.91
N GLN A 48 5.04 -10.35 -3.02
CA GLN A 48 5.44 -9.72 -4.27
C GLN A 48 4.46 -10.12 -5.37
N HIS A 49 4.39 -9.32 -6.44
CA HIS A 49 3.66 -9.66 -7.64
C HIS A 49 4.60 -9.96 -8.80
N PRO A 50 4.21 -10.80 -9.78
CA PRO A 50 4.79 -10.73 -11.11
C PRO A 50 4.64 -9.31 -11.68
N ALA A 51 5.50 -8.91 -12.63
CA ALA A 51 5.45 -7.59 -13.23
C ALA A 51 4.03 -7.24 -13.72
N VAL A 52 3.46 -6.17 -13.17
CA VAL A 52 2.09 -5.73 -13.44
C VAL A 52 1.96 -4.24 -13.16
N TYR A 53 1.18 -3.54 -13.99
CA TYR A 53 0.72 -2.20 -13.67
C TYR A 53 -0.70 -2.24 -13.11
N THR A 54 -0.97 -1.43 -12.11
CA THR A 54 -2.32 -1.19 -11.60
C THR A 54 -2.74 0.22 -11.97
N ALA A 55 -3.81 0.35 -12.73
CA ALA A 55 -4.35 1.63 -13.17
C ALA A 55 -5.45 2.08 -12.21
N GLY A 56 -5.17 3.12 -11.42
CA GLY A 56 -6.18 3.76 -10.58
C GLY A 56 -7.14 4.62 -11.41
N ARG A 57 -8.20 5.11 -10.78
CA ARG A 57 -9.30 5.87 -11.43
C ARG A 57 -8.86 7.14 -12.17
N ARG A 58 -7.70 7.71 -11.82
CA ARG A 58 -7.14 8.93 -12.43
C ARG A 58 -6.06 8.65 -13.46
N THR A 59 -5.88 7.40 -13.87
CA THR A 59 -4.91 7.04 -14.90
C THR A 59 -5.36 7.55 -16.26
N GLU A 60 -4.51 8.34 -16.90
CA GLU A 60 -4.77 8.85 -18.25
C GLU A 60 -4.32 7.82 -19.32
N PRO A 61 -4.95 7.83 -20.53
CA PRO A 61 -4.59 6.88 -21.58
C PRO A 61 -3.11 6.88 -21.96
N HIS A 62 -2.47 8.05 -21.96
CA HIS A 62 -1.05 8.20 -22.33
C HIS A 62 -0.08 7.70 -21.26
N GLU A 63 -0.55 7.46 -20.03
CA GLU A 63 0.26 6.93 -18.93
C GLU A 63 0.37 5.40 -18.96
N ARG A 64 -0.44 4.73 -19.78
CA ARG A 64 -0.41 3.26 -19.91
C ARG A 64 0.82 2.80 -20.68
N PRO A 65 1.54 1.75 -20.19
CA PRO A 65 2.73 1.24 -20.84
C PRO A 65 2.40 0.63 -22.22
N LEU A 66 3.38 0.69 -23.11
CA LEU A 66 3.30 0.12 -24.46
C LEU A 66 4.21 -1.11 -24.62
N ASP A 67 4.84 -1.59 -23.56
CA ASP A 67 5.83 -2.67 -23.56
C ASP A 67 5.22 -4.07 -23.43
N GLY A 68 3.90 -4.18 -23.40
CA GLY A 68 3.20 -5.44 -23.25
C GLY A 68 3.05 -5.93 -21.80
N THR A 69 3.58 -5.22 -20.81
CA THR A 69 3.36 -5.54 -19.39
C THR A 69 1.86 -5.48 -19.08
N PRO A 70 1.29 -6.49 -18.39
CA PRO A 70 -0.12 -6.48 -18.03
C PRO A 70 -0.53 -5.24 -17.24
N VAL A 71 -1.70 -4.68 -17.57
CA VAL A 71 -2.32 -3.58 -16.85
C VAL A 71 -3.65 -4.04 -16.27
N VAL A 72 -3.85 -3.86 -14.98
CA VAL A 72 -5.10 -4.17 -14.29
C VAL A 72 -5.77 -2.88 -13.85
N ASP A 73 -6.97 -2.64 -14.35
CA ASP A 73 -7.81 -1.53 -13.89
C ASP A 73 -8.33 -1.82 -12.48
N THR A 74 -8.19 -0.85 -11.59
CA THR A 74 -8.55 -0.97 -10.18
C THR A 74 -9.53 0.11 -9.75
N ASP A 75 -10.23 -0.13 -8.66
CA ASP A 75 -11.17 0.81 -8.05
C ASP A 75 -10.52 1.81 -7.09
N ARG A 76 -9.20 1.71 -6.83
CA ARG A 76 -8.47 2.66 -6.00
C ARG A 76 -8.36 4.03 -6.66
N GLY A 77 -8.15 5.06 -5.85
CA GLY A 77 -7.75 6.38 -6.33
C GLY A 77 -6.33 6.39 -6.91
N GLY A 78 -5.90 7.54 -7.40
CA GLY A 78 -4.56 7.72 -7.93
C GLY A 78 -4.40 7.31 -9.39
N LYS A 79 -3.16 7.35 -9.81
CA LYS A 79 -2.71 7.05 -11.18
C LYS A 79 -2.15 5.65 -11.28
N ILE A 80 -1.50 5.35 -12.40
CA ILE A 80 -0.88 4.06 -12.65
C ILE A 80 0.31 3.82 -11.71
N THR A 81 0.49 2.59 -11.27
CA THR A 81 1.60 2.15 -10.42
C THR A 81 2.11 0.80 -10.91
N TRP A 82 3.43 0.61 -10.93
CA TRP A 82 4.06 -0.67 -11.24
C TRP A 82 4.32 -1.48 -9.99
N HIS A 83 4.10 -2.79 -10.08
CA HIS A 83 4.53 -3.79 -9.12
C HIS A 83 5.27 -4.91 -9.82
N GLY A 84 6.26 -5.50 -9.15
CA GLY A 84 7.01 -6.58 -9.73
C GLY A 84 8.05 -7.17 -8.78
N PRO A 85 8.86 -8.12 -9.27
CA PRO A 85 9.91 -8.76 -8.47
C PRO A 85 10.86 -7.73 -7.84
N GLY A 86 11.16 -7.92 -6.56
CA GLY A 86 11.98 -7.00 -5.76
C GLY A 86 11.20 -5.91 -5.05
N GLN A 87 9.92 -5.72 -5.34
CA GLN A 87 9.05 -4.78 -4.63
C GLN A 87 8.20 -5.54 -3.60
N LEU A 88 8.43 -5.27 -2.32
CA LEU A 88 7.57 -5.78 -1.25
C LEU A 88 6.24 -5.01 -1.25
N VAL A 89 5.15 -5.75 -1.27
CA VAL A 89 3.79 -5.22 -1.17
C VAL A 89 3.16 -5.67 0.14
N GLY A 90 2.60 -4.74 0.89
CA GLY A 90 1.82 -5.01 2.10
C GLY A 90 0.35 -4.66 1.90
N TYR A 91 -0.54 -5.59 2.23
CA TYR A 91 -1.98 -5.38 2.26
C TYR A 91 -2.51 -5.55 3.68
N PRO A 92 -2.67 -4.45 4.44
CA PRO A 92 -3.31 -4.51 5.74
C PRO A 92 -4.83 -4.57 5.58
N ILE A 93 -5.43 -5.62 6.11
CA ILE A 93 -6.88 -5.78 6.22
C ILE A 93 -7.23 -5.71 7.70
N ILE A 94 -7.63 -4.54 8.15
CA ILE A 94 -7.83 -4.24 9.57
C ILE A 94 -9.16 -3.53 9.81
N GLY A 95 -9.71 -3.70 11.01
CA GLY A 95 -10.83 -2.89 11.46
C GLY A 95 -10.32 -1.57 12.04
N LEU A 96 -10.86 -0.45 11.56
CA LEU A 96 -10.56 0.87 12.10
C LEU A 96 -11.44 1.19 13.30
N ALA A 97 -10.91 1.94 14.25
CA ALA A 97 -11.66 2.47 15.38
C ALA A 97 -12.60 3.60 14.95
N GLU A 98 -13.72 3.75 15.67
CA GLU A 98 -14.62 4.89 15.49
C GLU A 98 -14.14 6.11 16.32
N PRO A 99 -14.33 7.33 15.81
CA PRO A 99 -14.81 7.68 14.47
C PRO A 99 -13.80 7.33 13.39
N LEU A 100 -14.27 6.89 12.23
CA LEU A 100 -13.38 6.49 11.12
C LEU A 100 -12.58 7.69 10.61
N ASP A 101 -11.25 7.58 10.65
CA ASP A 101 -10.33 8.56 10.08
C ASP A 101 -9.34 7.89 9.11
N VAL A 102 -9.74 7.86 7.85
CA VAL A 102 -8.92 7.26 6.77
C VAL A 102 -7.67 8.09 6.50
N VAL A 103 -7.72 9.39 6.72
CA VAL A 103 -6.56 10.28 6.54
C VAL A 103 -5.52 9.98 7.60
N ASP A 104 -5.91 9.88 8.87
CA ASP A 104 -5.00 9.50 9.95
C ASP A 104 -4.43 8.08 9.72
N TYR A 105 -5.26 7.16 9.23
CA TYR A 105 -4.80 5.82 8.88
C TYR A 105 -3.67 5.85 7.84
N VAL A 106 -3.83 6.58 6.76
CA VAL A 106 -2.79 6.73 5.73
C VAL A 106 -1.53 7.36 6.32
N ARG A 107 -1.67 8.39 7.16
CA ARG A 107 -0.54 9.04 7.85
C ARG A 107 0.25 8.08 8.74
N ARG A 108 -0.43 7.19 9.44
CA ARG A 108 0.23 6.16 10.27
C ARG A 108 0.93 5.10 9.43
N LEU A 109 0.38 4.72 8.28
CA LEU A 109 1.08 3.86 7.34
C LEU A 109 2.35 4.53 6.79
N GLU A 110 2.27 5.80 6.40
CA GLU A 110 3.44 6.56 5.97
C GLU A 110 4.52 6.62 7.06
N GLU A 111 4.14 6.82 8.32
CA GLU A 111 5.08 6.85 9.43
C GLU A 111 5.77 5.48 9.62
N ALA A 112 5.02 4.40 9.56
CA ALA A 112 5.58 3.06 9.64
C ALA A 112 6.59 2.79 8.50
N LEU A 113 6.27 3.21 7.28
CA LEU A 113 7.15 3.07 6.12
C LEU A 113 8.40 3.95 6.21
N ILE A 114 8.28 5.17 6.75
CA ILE A 114 9.44 6.05 7.02
C ILE A 114 10.40 5.36 8.00
N LYS A 115 9.88 4.73 9.06
CA LYS A 115 10.71 3.97 10.01
C LYS A 115 11.40 2.78 9.36
N VAL A 116 10.68 2.02 8.52
CA VAL A 116 11.28 0.91 7.76
C VAL A 116 12.39 1.41 6.84
N CYS A 117 12.18 2.50 6.12
CA CYS A 117 13.20 3.10 5.26
C CYS A 117 14.43 3.54 6.06
N ALA A 118 14.23 4.17 7.23
CA ALA A 118 15.32 4.59 8.10
C ALA A 118 16.13 3.40 8.63
N ASP A 119 15.47 2.31 9.02
CA ASP A 119 16.15 1.08 9.44
C ASP A 119 17.01 0.45 8.32
N LEU A 120 16.66 0.73 7.06
CA LEU A 120 17.42 0.33 5.88
C LEU A 120 18.45 1.38 5.41
N GLY A 121 18.63 2.46 6.17
CA GLY A 121 19.59 3.51 5.87
C GLY A 121 19.11 4.54 4.83
N LEU A 122 17.80 4.63 4.58
CA LEU A 122 17.21 5.57 3.64
C LEU A 122 16.35 6.62 4.37
N ASP A 123 16.79 7.87 4.33
CA ASP A 123 16.01 8.99 4.85
C ASP A 123 14.87 9.37 3.90
N THR A 124 13.66 9.36 4.43
CA THR A 124 12.45 9.66 3.68
C THR A 124 11.53 10.60 4.43
N VAL A 125 10.65 11.27 3.69
CA VAL A 125 9.72 12.29 4.22
C VAL A 125 8.33 12.13 3.63
N ARG A 126 7.37 12.81 4.27
CA ARG A 126 6.07 13.11 3.65
C ARG A 126 6.20 14.37 2.78
N VAL A 127 5.49 14.39 1.66
CA VAL A 127 5.36 15.60 0.82
C VAL A 127 3.94 16.15 0.97
N PRO A 128 3.77 17.42 1.37
CA PRO A 128 2.45 18.03 1.51
C PRO A 128 1.60 17.89 0.24
N GLY A 129 0.34 17.46 0.39
CA GLY A 129 -0.59 17.27 -0.72
C GLY A 129 -0.37 15.99 -1.55
N ARG A 130 0.60 15.16 -1.18
CA ARG A 130 0.87 13.89 -1.85
C ARG A 130 0.89 12.77 -0.83
N SER A 131 0.15 11.69 -1.10
CA SER A 131 0.24 10.47 -0.29
C SER A 131 1.52 9.70 -0.62
N GLY A 132 2.04 9.00 0.38
CA GLY A 132 3.20 8.13 0.23
C GLY A 132 4.44 8.65 0.94
N VAL A 133 5.53 7.95 0.73
CA VAL A 133 6.83 8.20 1.35
C VAL A 133 7.85 8.52 0.27
N TRP A 134 8.61 9.58 0.46
CA TRP A 134 9.39 10.20 -0.60
C TRP A 134 10.84 10.45 -0.17
N VAL A 135 11.78 10.24 -1.08
CA VAL A 135 13.13 10.79 -0.96
C VAL A 135 13.09 12.23 -1.47
N PRO A 136 13.48 13.21 -0.65
CA PRO A 136 13.50 14.61 -1.06
C PRO A 136 14.37 14.81 -2.31
N GLY A 137 13.89 15.65 -3.21
CA GLY A 137 14.69 16.13 -4.32
C GLY A 137 15.82 17.07 -3.87
N ASP A 138 16.77 17.26 -4.74
CA ASP A 138 17.85 18.26 -4.60
C ASP A 138 17.89 19.16 -5.84
N ALA A 139 18.87 20.08 -5.89
CA ALA A 139 19.03 20.98 -7.01
C ALA A 139 19.18 20.21 -8.34
N GLY A 140 18.10 20.10 -9.09
CA GLY A 140 18.03 19.45 -10.38
C GLY A 140 17.39 18.05 -10.39
N ARG A 141 16.97 17.54 -9.24
CA ARG A 141 16.26 16.25 -9.14
C ARG A 141 14.93 16.42 -8.42
N PRO A 142 13.82 15.91 -8.97
CA PRO A 142 12.53 15.95 -8.28
C PRO A 142 12.49 15.00 -7.09
N ASP A 143 11.50 15.20 -6.22
CA ASP A 143 11.15 14.22 -5.20
C ASP A 143 10.86 12.85 -5.84
N ARG A 144 11.34 11.78 -5.22
CA ARG A 144 11.14 10.41 -5.69
C ARG A 144 10.29 9.63 -4.71
N LYS A 145 9.16 9.11 -5.18
CA LYS A 145 8.30 8.26 -4.38
C LYS A 145 8.95 6.90 -4.16
N VAL A 146 8.97 6.45 -2.91
CA VAL A 146 9.50 5.15 -2.49
C VAL A 146 8.38 4.19 -2.12
N ALA A 147 7.30 4.71 -1.51
CA ALA A 147 6.14 3.94 -1.09
C ALA A 147 4.86 4.80 -1.11
#